data_4e94dbd2a8856877e2737e9e417274ec
#
_entry.id   4e94dbd2a8856877e2737e9e417274ec
#
_cell.length_a   1.000
_cell.length_b   1.000
_cell.length_c   1.000
_cell.angle_alpha   90.00
_cell.angle_beta   90.00
_cell.angle_gamma   90.00
#
_symmetry.space_group_name_H-M   'P 1'
#
loop_
_entity.id
_entity.type
_entity.pdbx_description
1 polymer ?
#
loop_
_entity_poly.entity_id
_entity_poly.type
_entity_poly.pdbx_seq_one_letter_code
_entity_poly.pdbx_strand_id
1 'polypeptide(L)'
;MVLGSPGGSRIITAVLQVLLRHLSGQPIEAAVSAQRWHHQWLPDQLQIETMPHDGTSIPDKLLQGLRDRGHQIVIRDTSFGSVGAIVRDADGRWVGAPDPRRDGVARGY
;
A
#
# COMPACT_ATOMS: atom_id res chain seq x y z
N MET A 1 -13.57 9.18 4.47
CA MET A 1 -12.21 8.82 4.04
C MET A 1 -11.99 9.27 2.60
N VAL A 2 -10.82 9.82 2.31
CA VAL A 2 -10.37 10.17 0.95
C VAL A 2 -9.01 9.52 0.73
N LEU A 3 -8.83 8.86 -0.41
CA LEU A 3 -7.57 8.21 -0.81
C LEU A 3 -7.26 8.59 -2.25
N GLY A 4 -5.99 8.79 -2.55
CA GLY A 4 -5.52 9.05 -3.91
C GLY A 4 -4.07 8.69 -4.10
N SER A 5 -3.69 8.30 -5.32
CA SER A 5 -2.31 7.96 -5.68
C SER A 5 -2.03 8.30 -7.14
N PRO A 6 -0.84 8.80 -7.47
CA PRO A 6 -0.30 8.71 -8.83
C PRO A 6 0.20 7.27 -9.09
N GLY A 7 0.45 6.88 -10.34
CA GLY A 7 1.13 5.62 -10.65
C GLY A 7 0.54 4.80 -11.79
N GLY A 8 -0.29 5.40 -12.65
CA GLY A 8 -0.85 4.72 -13.83
C GLY A 8 -1.66 3.47 -13.44
N SER A 9 -1.40 2.33 -14.04
CA SER A 9 -2.12 1.08 -13.77
C SER A 9 -2.01 0.59 -12.31
N ARG A 10 -0.99 1.03 -11.58
CA ARG A 10 -0.78 0.66 -10.17
C ARG A 10 -1.63 1.45 -9.17
N ILE A 11 -2.29 2.53 -9.60
CA ILE A 11 -3.16 3.35 -8.74
C ILE A 11 -4.22 2.47 -8.08
N ILE A 12 -4.90 1.63 -8.86
CA ILE A 12 -6.00 0.78 -8.37
C ILE A 12 -5.53 -0.12 -7.23
N THR A 13 -4.44 -0.86 -7.44
CA THR A 13 -3.94 -1.80 -6.43
C THR A 13 -3.33 -1.10 -5.22
N ALA A 14 -2.67 0.04 -5.41
CA ALA A 14 -2.10 0.82 -4.31
C ALA A 14 -3.20 1.36 -3.38
N VAL A 15 -4.21 2.02 -3.94
CA VAL A 15 -5.35 2.57 -3.18
C VAL A 15 -6.15 1.45 -2.51
N LEU A 16 -6.44 0.36 -3.24
CA LEU A 16 -7.19 -0.78 -2.71
C LEU A 16 -6.51 -1.39 -1.49
N GLN A 17 -5.18 -1.58 -1.52
CA GLN A 17 -4.45 -2.17 -0.40
C GLN A 17 -4.51 -1.29 0.85
N VAL A 18 -4.33 0.02 0.69
CA VAL A 18 -4.45 0.96 1.82
C VAL A 18 -5.87 0.94 2.40
N LEU A 19 -6.87 0.97 1.52
CA LEU A 19 -8.28 0.90 1.91
C LEU A 19 -8.58 -0.37 2.73
N LEU A 20 -8.23 -1.54 2.21
CA LEU A 20 -8.52 -2.81 2.85
C LEU A 20 -7.80 -2.97 4.20
N ARG A 21 -6.54 -2.54 4.30
CA ARG A 21 -5.79 -2.56 5.56
C ARG A 21 -6.44 -1.67 6.62
N HIS A 22 -6.81 -0.45 6.24
CA HIS A 22 -7.47 0.47 7.15
C HIS A 22 -8.84 -0.05 7.60
N LEU A 23 -9.65 -0.58 6.69
CA LEU A 23 -10.94 -1.21 7.03
C LEU A 23 -10.80 -2.47 7.89
N SER A 24 -9.65 -3.14 7.83
CA SER A 24 -9.30 -4.27 8.70
C SER A 24 -8.78 -3.84 10.08
N GLY A 25 -8.80 -2.54 10.40
CA GLY A 25 -8.45 -2.01 11.71
C GLY A 25 -7.01 -1.49 11.83
N GLN A 26 -6.23 -1.46 10.76
CA GLN A 26 -4.90 -0.83 10.83
C GLN A 26 -5.01 0.70 10.90
N PRO A 27 -4.18 1.36 11.72
CA PRO A 27 -4.01 2.81 11.66
C PRO A 27 -3.70 3.25 10.23
N ILE A 28 -4.21 4.42 9.81
CA ILE A 28 -4.07 4.86 8.42
C ILE A 28 -2.60 5.05 8.01
N GLU A 29 -1.76 5.52 8.90
CA GLU A 29 -0.32 5.69 8.68
C GLU A 29 0.36 4.34 8.42
N ALA A 30 0.03 3.32 9.21
CA ALA A 30 0.54 1.96 9.03
C ALA A 30 0.03 1.34 7.72
N ALA A 31 -1.24 1.57 7.37
CA ALA A 31 -1.82 1.09 6.13
C ALA A 31 -1.14 1.71 4.89
N VAL A 32 -0.81 3.00 4.95
CA VAL A 32 -0.12 3.74 3.89
C VAL A 32 1.33 3.29 3.75
N SER A 33 2.05 3.07 4.87
CA SER A 33 3.48 2.72 4.88
C SER A 33 3.76 1.26 4.51
N ALA A 34 2.79 0.36 4.65
CA ALA A 34 2.98 -1.07 4.45
C ALA A 34 3.41 -1.42 3.02
N GLN A 35 4.23 -2.47 2.90
CA GLN A 35 4.72 -2.99 1.62
C GLN A 35 3.57 -3.29 0.65
N ARG A 36 3.74 -2.90 -0.60
CA ARG A 36 2.74 -3.06 -1.65
C ARG A 36 3.12 -4.12 -2.66
N TRP A 37 2.08 -4.69 -3.25
CA TRP A 37 2.16 -5.60 -4.38
C TRP A 37 1.26 -5.11 -5.52
N HIS A 38 1.52 -5.62 -6.73
CA HIS A 38 0.75 -5.30 -7.93
C HIS A 38 0.67 -6.50 -8.86
N HIS A 39 -0.51 -6.75 -9.39
CA HIS A 39 -0.74 -7.69 -10.47
C HIS A 39 -1.76 -7.08 -11.44
N GLN A 40 -1.46 -7.12 -12.74
CA GLN A 40 -2.32 -6.53 -13.76
C GLN A 40 -2.66 -7.51 -14.90
N TRP A 41 -2.61 -8.82 -14.61
CA TRP A 41 -2.87 -9.90 -15.55
C TRP A 41 -1.73 -10.10 -16.57
N LEU A 42 -1.34 -9.14 -17.34
CA LEU A 42 -0.19 -9.18 -18.24
C LEU A 42 0.82 -8.07 -17.90
N PRO A 43 2.10 -8.42 -17.69
CA PRO A 43 2.62 -9.79 -17.56
C PRO A 43 2.01 -10.51 -16.36
N ASP A 44 1.86 -11.85 -16.46
CA ASP A 44 1.35 -12.70 -15.37
C ASP A 44 2.40 -12.85 -14.27
N GLN A 45 2.56 -11.79 -13.51
CA GLN A 45 3.55 -11.64 -12.44
C GLN A 45 2.96 -10.89 -11.25
N LEU A 46 3.12 -11.45 -10.05
CA LEU A 46 2.89 -10.72 -8.82
C LEU A 46 4.15 -9.92 -8.48
N GLN A 47 4.11 -8.65 -8.75
CA GLN A 47 5.20 -7.72 -8.46
C GLN A 47 5.10 -7.24 -7.01
N ILE A 48 6.23 -7.22 -6.29
CA ILE A 48 6.32 -6.76 -4.91
C ILE A 48 7.44 -5.72 -4.83
N GLU A 49 7.19 -4.59 -4.19
CA GLU A 49 8.24 -3.59 -3.95
C GLU A 49 9.23 -4.07 -2.87
N THR A 50 10.51 -3.70 -3.00
CA THR A 50 11.56 -4.13 -2.05
C THR A 50 11.49 -3.44 -0.70
N MET A 51 10.94 -2.26 -0.63
CA MET A 51 11.05 -1.39 0.54
C MET A 51 9.70 -1.21 1.22
N PRO A 52 9.46 -1.80 2.39
CA PRO A 52 8.52 -1.21 3.32
C PRO A 52 9.16 0.04 3.95
N HIS A 53 8.59 1.20 3.69
CA HIS A 53 8.97 2.43 4.39
C HIS A 53 8.40 2.38 5.82
N ASP A 54 9.11 1.77 6.74
CA ASP A 54 8.70 1.59 8.15
C ASP A 54 7.41 0.78 8.34
N GLY A 55 6.95 0.14 7.28
CA GLY A 55 5.70 -0.61 7.26
C GLY A 55 5.88 -2.10 7.41
N THR A 56 4.76 -2.79 7.55
CA THR A 56 4.72 -4.25 7.64
C THR A 56 5.09 -4.87 6.30
N SER A 57 6.11 -5.72 6.29
CA SER A 57 6.47 -6.55 5.14
C SER A 57 5.46 -7.67 4.92
N ILE A 58 5.37 -8.12 3.67
CA ILE A 58 4.61 -9.33 3.34
C ILE A 58 5.36 -10.54 3.91
N PRO A 59 4.72 -11.37 4.76
CA PRO A 59 5.38 -12.50 5.38
C PRO A 59 5.90 -13.53 4.35
N ASP A 60 7.10 -14.06 4.54
CA ASP A 60 7.70 -15.08 3.66
C ASP A 60 6.81 -16.31 3.50
N LYS A 61 6.12 -16.72 4.56
CA LYS A 61 5.15 -17.83 4.51
C LYS A 61 4.02 -17.58 3.52
N LEU A 62 3.54 -16.33 3.43
CA LEU A 62 2.51 -15.96 2.46
C LEU A 62 3.09 -15.98 1.04
N LEU A 63 4.29 -15.46 0.84
CA LEU A 63 4.98 -15.49 -0.45
C LEU A 63 5.21 -16.92 -0.92
N GLN A 64 5.63 -17.81 -0.04
CA GLN A 64 5.78 -19.22 -0.37
C GLN A 64 4.45 -19.86 -0.73
N GLY A 65 3.40 -19.63 0.03
CA GLY A 65 2.06 -20.14 -0.28
C GLY A 65 1.49 -19.64 -1.62
N LEU A 66 1.88 -18.45 -2.06
CA LEU A 66 1.53 -17.91 -3.39
C LEU A 66 2.33 -18.62 -4.50
N ARG A 67 3.64 -18.85 -4.30
CA ARG A 67 4.48 -19.63 -5.24
C ARG A 67 3.95 -21.06 -5.41
N ASP A 68 3.58 -21.71 -4.33
CA ASP A 68 3.02 -23.08 -4.33
C ASP A 68 1.70 -23.16 -5.12
N ARG A 69 0.99 -22.03 -5.26
CA ARG A 69 -0.22 -21.90 -6.08
C ARG A 69 0.06 -21.47 -7.52
N GLY A 70 1.34 -21.39 -7.92
CA GLY A 70 1.75 -21.08 -9.28
C GLY A 70 1.95 -19.59 -9.58
N HIS A 71 1.89 -18.71 -8.57
CA HIS A 71 2.18 -17.28 -8.80
C HIS A 71 3.66 -17.05 -9.05
N GLN A 72 4.00 -16.37 -10.13
CA GLN A 72 5.34 -15.87 -10.37
C GLN A 72 5.56 -14.57 -9.58
N ILE A 73 6.35 -14.63 -8.52
CA ILE A 73 6.68 -13.47 -7.69
C ILE A 73 7.94 -12.80 -8.20
N VAL A 74 7.84 -11.49 -8.46
CA VAL A 74 8.94 -10.65 -8.91
C VAL A 74 9.13 -9.48 -7.95
N ILE A 75 10.30 -9.40 -7.34
CA ILE A 75 10.66 -8.26 -6.51
C ILE A 75 11.12 -7.12 -7.41
N ARG A 76 10.58 -5.92 -7.17
CA ARG A 76 10.89 -4.71 -7.92
C ARG A 76 11.54 -3.67 -7.01
N ASP A 77 12.71 -3.21 -7.41
CA ASP A 77 13.38 -2.08 -6.76
C ASP A 77 12.75 -0.75 -7.21
N THR A 78 11.48 -0.59 -6.85
CA THR A 78 10.68 0.61 -7.16
C THR A 78 9.49 0.68 -6.23
N SER A 79 9.01 1.88 -5.95
CA SER A 79 7.81 2.12 -5.17
C SER A 79 6.55 2.00 -6.02
N PHE A 80 5.48 1.45 -5.45
CA PHE A 80 4.19 1.32 -6.12
C PHE A 80 3.24 2.43 -5.67
N GLY A 81 3.24 3.51 -6.45
CA GLY A 81 2.41 4.68 -6.20
C GLY A 81 2.91 5.53 -5.02
N SER A 82 2.08 6.46 -4.62
CA SER A 82 2.25 7.28 -3.41
C SER A 82 0.84 7.66 -2.94
N VAL A 83 0.33 6.96 -1.93
CA VAL A 83 -1.06 7.11 -1.49
C VAL A 83 -1.16 8.18 -0.41
N GLY A 84 -1.70 9.35 -0.77
CA GLY A 84 -2.18 10.29 0.22
C GLY A 84 -3.53 9.84 0.78
N ALA A 85 -3.69 9.90 2.09
CA ALA A 85 -4.90 9.48 2.77
C ALA A 85 -5.38 10.54 3.76
N ILE A 86 -6.70 10.74 3.83
CA ILE A 86 -7.37 11.52 4.87
C ILE A 86 -8.54 10.69 5.37
N VAL A 87 -8.56 10.45 6.68
CA VAL A 87 -9.63 9.70 7.35
C VAL A 87 -10.22 10.51 8.50
N ARG A 88 -11.37 10.12 8.98
CA ARG A 88 -11.94 10.62 10.21
C ARG A 88 -11.78 9.54 11.29
N ASP A 89 -11.16 9.90 12.40
CA ASP A 89 -10.98 8.98 13.52
C ASP A 89 -12.27 8.79 14.33
N ALA A 90 -12.21 7.97 15.38
CA ALA A 90 -13.34 7.67 16.24
C ALA A 90 -13.84 8.91 17.00
N ASP A 91 -12.97 9.87 17.29
CA ASP A 91 -13.29 11.13 17.96
C ASP A 91 -13.83 12.19 16.98
N GLY A 92 -13.94 11.85 15.71
CA GLY A 92 -14.43 12.73 14.67
C GLY A 92 -13.39 13.72 14.12
N ARG A 93 -12.12 13.58 14.46
CA ARG A 93 -11.02 14.43 13.95
C ARG A 93 -10.55 13.95 12.59
N TRP A 94 -10.08 14.87 11.78
CA TRP A 94 -9.43 14.52 10.52
C TRP A 94 -7.96 14.16 10.75
N VAL A 95 -7.57 13.00 10.25
CA VAL A 95 -6.20 12.48 10.29
C VAL A 95 -5.70 12.34 8.86
N GLY A 96 -4.60 13.02 8.55
CA GLY A 96 -3.92 12.93 7.26
C GLY A 96 -2.69 12.04 7.34
N ALA A 97 -2.55 11.09 6.43
CA ALA A 97 -1.37 10.22 6.32
C ALA A 97 -0.69 10.43 4.96
N PRO A 98 0.47 11.11 4.93
CA PRO A 98 1.29 11.21 3.74
C PRO A 98 2.00 9.87 3.50
N ASP A 99 2.25 9.56 2.23
CA ASP A 99 2.99 8.36 1.86
C ASP A 99 4.49 8.59 2.03
N PRO A 100 5.22 7.76 2.81
CA PRO A 100 6.66 7.91 3.00
C PRO A 100 7.48 7.61 1.73
N ARG A 101 6.87 7.13 0.66
CA ARG A 101 7.52 6.91 -0.65
C ARG A 101 7.81 8.20 -1.40
N ARG A 102 7.27 9.32 -0.95
CA ARG A 102 7.51 10.67 -1.47
C ARG A 102 7.54 11.67 -0.32
N ASP A 103 8.21 12.77 -0.55
CA ASP A 103 8.18 13.90 0.37
C ASP A 103 6.75 14.46 0.44
N GLY A 104 6.20 14.47 1.61
CA GLY A 104 4.88 14.98 1.86
C GLY A 104 4.62 15.16 3.36
N VAL A 105 3.75 16.09 3.69
CA VAL A 105 3.32 16.31 5.08
C VAL A 105 1.82 16.48 5.13
N ALA A 106 1.19 15.94 6.17
CA ALA A 106 -0.18 16.26 6.51
C ALA A 106 -0.16 17.38 7.56
N ARG A 107 -0.89 18.46 7.31
CA ARG A 107 -1.04 19.57 8.26
C ARG A 107 -2.51 19.91 8.37
N GLY A 108 -2.95 20.23 9.60
CA GLY A 108 -4.28 20.72 9.91
C GLY A 108 -4.21 22.05 10.66
N TYR A 109 -5.34 22.67 10.79
CA TYR A 109 -5.54 23.91 11.55
C TYR A 109 -6.15 23.59 12.91
#